data_83e509be4ddde8ef41800830fd52fa5f
#
_entry.id   83e509be4ddde8ef41800830fd52fa5f
#
_cell.length_a   1.000
_cell.length_b   1.000
_cell.length_c   1.000
_cell.angle_alpha   90.00
_cell.angle_beta   90.00
_cell.angle_gamma   90.00
#
_symmetry.space_group_name_H-M   'P 1'
#
loop_
_entity.id
_entity.type
_entity.pdbx_description
1 polymer ?
#
loop_
_entity_poly.entity_id
_entity_poly.type
_entity_poly.pdbx_seq_one_letter_code
_entity_poly.pdbx_strand_id
1 'polypeptide(L)'
;MKGLAFCTAILFLVGSLPGQEAPSPADVARYGQYPADYKEIIMKWLDTQLVDAPSARIEWTSEPKATDYEKNGEHFYGYLVTFTVNARNRFGTYTGKQRHGAVIKNGEVIKGLGLGY
;
A
#
# COMPACT_ATOMS: atom_id res chain seq x y z
N MET A 1 39.04 11.17 -24.80
CA MET A 1 39.04 10.45 -23.74
C MET A 1 38.67 11.09 -22.52
N LYS A 2 38.87 12.23 -22.38
CA LYS A 2 38.53 12.81 -21.22
C LYS A 2 37.11 13.00 -21.03
N GLY A 3 36.31 12.99 -21.99
CA GLY A 3 34.94 13.32 -21.79
C GLY A 3 34.10 12.30 -21.09
N LEU A 4 34.69 11.20 -20.73
CA LEU A 4 33.87 10.21 -20.16
C LEU A 4 33.43 10.42 -18.80
N ALA A 5 34.28 11.03 -18.06
CA ALA A 5 34.03 11.04 -16.65
C ALA A 5 32.83 11.77 -16.21
N PHE A 6 32.47 12.82 -16.89
CA PHE A 6 31.43 13.60 -16.30
C PHE A 6 30.07 13.14 -16.57
N CYS A 7 29.90 12.27 -17.45
CA CYS A 7 28.56 11.80 -17.70
C CYS A 7 27.93 11.17 -16.52
N THR A 8 28.73 10.52 -15.71
CA THR A 8 28.12 9.81 -14.63
C THR A 8 27.60 10.69 -13.56
N ALA A 9 28.15 11.83 -13.40
CA ALA A 9 27.71 12.66 -12.31
C ALA A 9 26.28 13.08 -12.45
N ILE A 10 25.83 13.19 -13.65
CA ILE A 10 24.50 13.68 -13.86
C ILE A 10 23.45 12.75 -13.38
N LEU A 11 23.75 11.49 -13.43
CA LEU A 11 22.75 10.51 -13.09
C LEU A 11 22.31 10.56 -11.66
N PHE A 12 23.19 10.95 -10.78
CA PHE A 12 22.80 10.98 -9.43
C PHE A 12 21.74 11.97 -9.11
N LEU A 13 21.81 13.09 -9.73
CA LEU A 13 20.90 14.16 -9.38
C LEU A 13 19.50 13.84 -9.74
N VAL A 14 19.36 13.03 -10.77
CA VAL A 14 18.04 12.78 -11.27
C VAL A 14 17.24 11.92 -10.34
N GLY A 15 17.91 11.08 -9.59
CA GLY A 15 17.17 10.14 -8.78
C GLY A 15 16.70 10.66 -7.45
N SER A 16 17.07 11.86 -7.08
CA SER A 16 16.74 12.33 -5.75
C SER A 16 15.69 13.39 -5.77
N LEU A 17 14.51 13.05 -5.34
CA LEU A 17 13.45 14.01 -5.18
C LEU A 17 13.24 14.27 -3.71
N PRO A 18 12.97 15.52 -3.33
CA PRO A 18 12.73 15.82 -1.94
C PRO A 18 11.55 15.02 -1.42
N GLY A 19 11.71 14.40 -0.29
CA GLY A 19 10.63 13.67 0.30
C GLY A 19 10.42 12.27 -0.23
N GLN A 20 11.23 11.87 -1.20
CA GLN A 20 11.10 10.53 -1.76
C GLN A 20 12.44 9.83 -1.71
N GLU A 21 12.81 9.38 -0.56
CA GLU A 21 14.06 8.66 -0.42
C GLU A 21 13.84 7.18 -0.67
N ALA A 22 14.78 6.58 -1.34
CA ALA A 22 14.72 5.14 -1.55
C ALA A 22 14.86 4.45 -0.21
N PRO A 23 14.11 3.38 0.06
CA PRO A 23 14.24 2.66 1.31
C PRO A 23 15.62 2.01 1.40
N SER A 24 16.13 1.94 2.61
CA SER A 24 17.42 1.28 2.84
C SER A 24 17.26 -0.22 2.67
N PRO A 25 18.36 -0.96 2.48
CA PRO A 25 18.27 -2.41 2.42
C PRO A 25 17.64 -3.02 3.65
N ALA A 26 17.87 -2.44 4.82
CA ALA A 26 17.27 -2.94 6.04
C ALA A 26 15.75 -2.75 6.01
N ASP A 27 15.29 -1.63 5.48
CA ASP A 27 13.86 -1.37 5.37
C ASP A 27 13.22 -2.32 4.38
N VAL A 28 13.87 -2.57 3.25
CA VAL A 28 13.34 -3.52 2.27
C VAL A 28 13.23 -4.91 2.87
N ALA A 29 14.22 -5.31 3.68
CA ALA A 29 14.17 -6.62 4.31
C ALA A 29 13.03 -6.72 5.31
N ARG A 30 12.75 -5.64 6.04
CA ARG A 30 11.73 -5.66 7.08
C ARG A 30 10.32 -5.43 6.51
N TYR A 31 10.17 -4.42 5.66
CA TYR A 31 8.84 -4.01 5.20
C TYR A 31 8.52 -4.47 3.79
N GLY A 32 9.50 -4.98 3.06
CA GLY A 32 9.35 -5.32 1.65
C GLY A 32 9.56 -4.12 0.76
N GLN A 33 9.31 -4.30 -0.51
CA GLN A 33 9.43 -3.22 -1.48
C GLN A 33 8.26 -2.25 -1.30
N TYR A 34 8.53 -0.97 -1.55
CA TYR A 34 7.47 0.03 -1.49
C TYR A 34 6.42 -0.31 -2.55
N PRO A 35 5.15 -0.44 -2.17
CA PRO A 35 4.12 -0.87 -3.12
C PRO A 35 3.60 0.31 -3.92
N ALA A 36 4.31 0.66 -5.00
CA ALA A 36 3.86 1.76 -5.87
C ALA A 36 2.51 1.44 -6.49
N ASP A 37 2.21 0.16 -6.69
CA ASP A 37 0.95 -0.29 -7.27
C ASP A 37 -0.06 -0.71 -6.20
N TYR A 38 -0.02 -0.06 -5.06
CA TYR A 38 -0.85 -0.46 -3.93
C TYR A 38 -2.35 -0.47 -4.22
N LYS A 39 -2.80 0.42 -5.08
CA LYS A 39 -4.23 0.47 -5.39
C LYS A 39 -4.68 -0.80 -6.09
N GLU A 40 -3.89 -1.27 -7.03
CA GLU A 40 -4.20 -2.50 -7.74
C GLU A 40 -4.13 -3.71 -6.82
N ILE A 41 -3.13 -3.73 -5.95
CA ILE A 41 -2.97 -4.83 -5.00
C ILE A 41 -4.19 -4.91 -4.08
N ILE A 42 -4.61 -3.76 -3.56
CA ILE A 42 -5.73 -3.72 -2.64
C ILE A 42 -7.04 -4.05 -3.35
N MET A 43 -7.23 -3.55 -4.57
CA MET A 43 -8.46 -3.85 -5.29
C MET A 43 -8.58 -5.34 -5.59
N LYS A 44 -7.48 -5.99 -5.91
CA LYS A 44 -7.48 -7.42 -6.12
C LYS A 44 -7.81 -8.16 -4.84
N TRP A 45 -7.27 -7.70 -3.73
CA TRP A 45 -7.56 -8.28 -2.43
C TRP A 45 -9.03 -8.09 -2.06
N LEU A 46 -9.60 -6.91 -2.35
CA LEU A 46 -11.00 -6.64 -2.05
C LEU A 46 -11.94 -7.54 -2.84
N ASP A 47 -11.53 -8.01 -4.02
CA ASP A 47 -12.32 -8.98 -4.77
C ASP A 47 -12.59 -10.24 -3.96
N THR A 48 -11.70 -10.57 -3.04
CA THR A 48 -11.86 -11.76 -2.20
C THR A 48 -12.58 -11.46 -0.90
N GLN A 49 -12.77 -10.17 -0.57
CA GLN A 49 -13.33 -9.76 0.71
C GLN A 49 -14.76 -9.25 0.62
N LEU A 50 -15.13 -8.69 -0.51
CA LEU A 50 -16.43 -8.04 -0.65
C LEU A 50 -17.43 -8.94 -1.34
N VAL A 51 -18.69 -8.80 -0.94
CA VAL A 51 -19.78 -9.55 -1.56
C VAL A 51 -19.96 -9.11 -3.01
N ASP A 52 -19.88 -7.81 -3.26
CA ASP A 52 -20.07 -7.24 -4.59
C ASP A 52 -18.95 -6.26 -4.86
N ALA A 53 -17.77 -6.79 -5.14
CA ALA A 53 -16.59 -5.97 -5.35
C ALA A 53 -16.75 -4.98 -6.50
N PRO A 54 -17.39 -5.32 -7.63
CA PRO A 54 -17.56 -4.34 -8.69
C PRO A 54 -18.35 -3.10 -8.29
N SER A 55 -19.17 -3.17 -7.24
CA SER A 55 -19.93 -2.03 -6.77
C SER A 55 -19.13 -1.09 -5.90
N ALA A 56 -17.91 -1.47 -5.52
CA ALA A 56 -17.16 -0.75 -4.51
C ALA A 56 -16.77 0.65 -4.97
N ARG A 57 -17.03 1.62 -4.09
CA ARG A 57 -16.57 2.99 -4.25
C ARG A 57 -15.49 3.19 -3.22
N ILE A 58 -14.26 3.40 -3.68
CA ILE A 58 -13.10 3.43 -2.82
C ILE A 58 -12.52 4.83 -2.79
N GLU A 59 -12.23 5.31 -1.58
CA GLU A 59 -11.52 6.57 -1.40
C GLU A 59 -10.21 6.27 -0.67
N TRP A 60 -9.11 6.64 -1.27
CA TRP A 60 -7.79 6.40 -0.70
C TRP A 60 -7.47 7.53 0.26
N THR A 61 -7.28 7.18 1.53
CA THR A 61 -7.08 8.19 2.57
C THR A 61 -5.62 8.31 3.02
N SER A 62 -4.76 7.43 2.58
CA SER A 62 -3.33 7.56 2.84
C SER A 62 -2.54 6.88 1.75
N GLU A 63 -1.27 7.29 1.62
CA GLU A 63 -0.31 6.57 0.81
C GLU A 63 0.33 5.51 1.69
N PRO A 64 1.01 4.51 1.08
CA PRO A 64 1.63 3.48 1.88
C PRO A 64 2.68 4.02 2.84
N LYS A 65 2.61 3.56 4.08
CA LYS A 65 3.58 3.95 5.11
C LYS A 65 4.10 2.72 5.80
N ALA A 66 5.41 2.66 5.99
CA ALA A 66 6.03 1.54 6.69
C ALA A 66 5.43 1.43 8.08
N THR A 67 5.08 0.22 8.47
CA THR A 67 4.41 -0.01 9.74
C THR A 67 4.82 -1.32 10.37
N ASP A 68 4.71 -1.36 11.69
CA ASP A 68 4.76 -2.58 12.46
C ASP A 68 3.40 -2.70 13.14
N TYR A 69 2.51 -3.47 12.54
CA TYR A 69 1.19 -3.67 13.10
C TYR A 69 1.21 -4.90 13.98
N GLU A 70 0.83 -4.74 15.24
CA GLU A 70 0.85 -5.84 16.19
C GLU A 70 -0.57 -6.17 16.62
N LYS A 71 -0.88 -7.46 16.67
CA LYS A 71 -2.15 -7.91 17.22
C LYS A 71 -1.92 -9.23 17.92
N ASN A 72 -2.30 -9.28 19.19
CA ASN A 72 -2.18 -10.51 20.01
C ASN A 72 -0.76 -11.08 20.02
N GLY A 73 0.24 -10.20 20.05
CA GLY A 73 1.63 -10.63 20.08
C GLY A 73 2.22 -10.95 18.72
N GLU A 74 1.41 -10.91 17.67
CA GLU A 74 1.89 -11.17 16.33
C GLU A 74 2.15 -9.86 15.62
N HIS A 75 3.30 -9.76 14.95
CA HIS A 75 3.71 -8.54 14.26
C HIS A 75 3.58 -8.71 12.77
N PHE A 76 3.06 -7.69 12.12
CA PHE A 76 2.96 -7.63 10.67
C PHE A 76 3.74 -6.42 10.19
N TYR A 77 4.91 -6.67 9.61
CA TYR A 77 5.75 -5.60 9.09
C TYR A 77 5.45 -5.43 7.61
N GLY A 78 5.16 -4.23 7.19
CA GLY A 78 4.85 -3.95 5.81
C GLY A 78 4.48 -2.50 5.63
N TYR A 79 3.71 -2.21 4.59
CA TYR A 79 3.26 -0.86 4.31
C TYR A 79 1.75 -0.77 4.55
N LEU A 80 1.36 0.12 5.44
CA LEU A 80 -0.05 0.31 5.76
C LEU A 80 -0.66 1.33 4.81
N VAL A 81 -1.79 0.98 4.24
CA VAL A 81 -2.61 1.88 3.43
C VAL A 81 -3.98 1.94 4.05
N THR A 82 -4.52 3.14 4.21
CA THR A 82 -5.88 3.30 4.71
C THR A 82 -6.78 3.84 3.62
N PHE A 83 -8.03 3.44 3.65
CA PHE A 83 -8.99 3.81 2.62
C PHE A 83 -10.40 3.57 3.13
N THR A 84 -11.39 4.12 2.44
CA THR A 84 -12.78 3.81 2.74
C THR A 84 -13.36 3.01 1.61
N VAL A 85 -14.30 2.15 1.94
CA VAL A 85 -15.02 1.36 0.96
C VAL A 85 -16.50 1.53 1.20
N ASN A 86 -17.25 1.80 0.14
CA ASN A 86 -18.69 1.81 0.19
C ASN A 86 -19.15 0.87 -0.91
N ALA A 87 -19.64 -0.30 -0.53
CA ALA A 87 -20.00 -1.34 -1.48
C ALA A 87 -21.38 -1.88 -1.15
N ARG A 88 -22.01 -2.51 -2.14
CA ARG A 88 -23.34 -3.11 -1.92
C ARG A 88 -23.19 -4.42 -1.17
N ASN A 89 -24.13 -4.64 -0.24
CA ASN A 89 -24.20 -5.90 0.48
C ASN A 89 -24.97 -6.91 -0.37
N ARG A 90 -25.23 -8.09 0.20
CA ARG A 90 -25.94 -9.15 -0.53
C ARG A 90 -27.38 -8.76 -0.87
N PHE A 91 -27.92 -7.74 -0.24
CA PHE A 91 -29.26 -7.28 -0.55
C PHE A 91 -29.27 -6.17 -1.59
N GLY A 92 -28.12 -5.83 -2.15
CA GLY A 92 -28.00 -4.83 -3.19
C GLY A 92 -27.97 -3.40 -2.68
N THR A 93 -27.82 -3.20 -1.38
CA THR A 93 -27.84 -1.88 -0.76
C THR A 93 -26.43 -1.46 -0.38
N TYR A 94 -26.08 -0.21 -0.69
CA TYR A 94 -24.79 0.33 -0.25
C TYR A 94 -24.79 0.49 1.27
N THR A 95 -23.71 0.03 1.90
CA THR A 95 -23.64 0.01 3.35
C THR A 95 -23.13 1.30 3.96
N GLY A 96 -22.70 2.27 3.13
CA GLY A 96 -22.06 3.49 3.60
C GLY A 96 -20.55 3.33 3.63
N LYS A 97 -19.85 4.42 3.89
CA LYS A 97 -18.39 4.41 3.90
C LYS A 97 -17.88 3.67 5.12
N GLN A 98 -17.12 2.64 4.89
CA GLN A 98 -16.48 1.86 5.94
C GLN A 98 -14.98 2.06 5.86
N ARG A 99 -14.33 2.30 6.98
CA ARG A 99 -12.89 2.50 7.01
C ARG A 99 -12.18 1.17 7.07
N HIS A 100 -11.11 1.07 6.28
CA HIS A 100 -10.31 -0.14 6.21
C HIS A 100 -8.85 0.21 6.18
N GLY A 101 -8.03 -0.77 6.48
CA GLY A 101 -6.61 -0.67 6.28
C GLY A 101 -6.11 -1.97 5.70
N ALA A 102 -4.97 -1.92 5.05
CA ALA A 102 -4.32 -3.11 4.54
C ALA A 102 -2.83 -2.95 4.73
N VAL A 103 -2.19 -3.99 5.23
CA VAL A 103 -0.73 -4.04 5.33
C VAL A 103 -0.24 -4.86 4.16
N ILE A 104 0.62 -4.25 3.35
CA ILE A 104 1.15 -4.87 2.14
C ILE A 104 2.62 -5.18 2.34
N LYS A 105 3.02 -6.38 1.94
CA LYS A 105 4.42 -6.74 1.92
C LYS A 105 4.69 -7.59 0.70
N ASN A 106 5.70 -7.20 -0.07
CA ASN A 106 6.11 -7.95 -1.26
C ASN A 106 4.96 -8.22 -2.23
N GLY A 107 4.14 -7.20 -2.46
CA GLY A 107 3.07 -7.29 -3.44
C GLY A 107 1.79 -7.95 -2.99
N GLU A 108 1.70 -8.30 -1.70
CA GLU A 108 0.52 -8.97 -1.18
C GLU A 108 -0.02 -8.30 0.06
N VAL A 109 -1.32 -8.36 0.25
CA VAL A 109 -1.93 -7.91 1.49
C VAL A 109 -1.74 -9.02 2.52
N ILE A 110 -0.92 -8.75 3.53
CA ILE A 110 -0.63 -9.74 4.57
C ILE A 110 -1.54 -9.58 5.78
N LYS A 111 -2.21 -8.45 5.92
CA LYS A 111 -3.15 -8.24 7.02
C LYS A 111 -4.17 -7.20 6.60
N GLY A 112 -5.44 -7.56 6.72
CA GLY A 112 -6.52 -6.61 6.51
C GLY A 112 -7.02 -6.10 7.82
N LEU A 113 -7.33 -4.81 7.87
CA LEU A 113 -7.88 -4.15 9.04
C LEU A 113 -9.27 -3.70 8.68
N GLY A 114 -10.26 -4.36 9.24
CA GLY A 114 -11.65 -4.03 8.94
C GLY A 114 -12.19 -3.06 9.94
N LEU A 115 -11.88 -1.83 9.73
CA LEU A 115 -12.32 -0.80 10.64
C LEU A 115 -13.78 -0.45 10.33
N GLY A 116 -14.65 -0.64 11.27
CA GLY A 116 -16.04 -0.24 11.09
C GLY A 116 -16.99 -1.34 10.67
N TYR A 117 -16.53 -2.55 10.66
CA TYR A 117 -17.44 -3.65 10.44
C TYR A 117 -17.89 -4.23 11.77
#